data_bdef721ff44e7e90523056a6886b33a7
#
_entry.id   bdef721ff44e7e90523056a6886b33a7
#
_cell.length_a   1.000
_cell.length_b   1.000
_cell.length_c   1.000
_cell.angle_alpha   90.00
_cell.angle_beta   90.00
_cell.angle_gamma   90.00
#
_symmetry.space_group_name_H-M   'P 1'
#
loop_
_entity.id
_entity.type
_entity.pdbx_description
1 polymer ?
#
loop_
_entity_poly.entity_id
_entity_poly.type
_entity_poly.pdbx_seq_one_letter_code
_entity_poly.pdbx_strand_id
1 'polypeptide(L)'
;MASSQDDDMPLSARQRQTVPIEAEELLREARRIIRSEADALMRMADSLGAGFSEAVHLIHQTSGCVIVTGVGKAGLIGRKIVATLASTGTRSHFLHPTEARHGDLGCVAPNDVVLAISNSGESEEILSLLAALRKMRIPVIALTRNSNNSLARAATVLLEFGKHDEAGTLGLAPSSSTTAMLGMGDALALVVSQVRGFTADQFSEFHPAGSLGRQLCPVRDVMRKGHQVRIASETDTVRQVMIHLSRPGRRTGAVMLTNQSGRLTGLFTDSDLARLFENRRDEQLDQPIIHVMTRNPITVQPTVLLPEAIRLMSERKLSELPVIDEQRMPVGMLDITDVLQCVETAEQSPHASESPVDEKLRTNSAA
;
A
#
# COMPACT_ATOMS: atom_id res chain seq x y z
N MET A 1 33.23 -9.15 59.41
CA MET A 1 31.82 -8.73 59.09
C MET A 1 31.95 -7.55 58.19
N ALA A 2 31.91 -7.79 56.89
CA ALA A 2 31.79 -6.75 55.84
C ALA A 2 30.44 -6.94 55.22
N SER A 3 29.53 -6.00 55.47
CA SER A 3 28.13 -6.02 55.06
C SER A 3 28.02 -5.68 53.59
N SER A 4 27.28 -6.52 52.90
CA SER A 4 26.74 -6.35 51.55
C SER A 4 25.92 -5.05 51.40
N GLN A 5 26.47 -4.04 50.71
CA GLN A 5 25.79 -2.81 50.32
C GLN A 5 25.59 -2.68 48.82
N ASP A 6 25.78 -3.76 48.04
CA ASP A 6 25.74 -3.71 46.55
C ASP A 6 24.41 -4.15 45.93
N ASP A 7 23.39 -4.55 46.70
CA ASP A 7 22.17 -5.14 46.13
C ASP A 7 21.01 -4.14 45.88
N ASP A 8 21.16 -2.86 46.24
CA ASP A 8 20.04 -1.87 46.14
C ASP A 8 20.23 -0.75 45.09
N MET A 9 21.19 -0.88 44.19
CA MET A 9 21.34 0.10 43.12
C MET A 9 20.38 -0.20 41.93
N PRO A 10 19.65 0.81 41.43
CA PRO A 10 18.79 0.63 40.26
C PRO A 10 19.60 0.15 39.07
N LEU A 11 18.99 -0.71 38.23
CA LEU A 11 19.60 -1.33 37.04
C LEU A 11 20.29 -0.33 36.09
N SER A 12 19.94 0.96 36.13
CA SER A 12 20.54 2.04 35.35
C SER A 12 21.94 2.47 35.88
N ALA A 13 22.31 2.13 37.10
CA ALA A 13 23.56 2.54 37.75
C ALA A 13 24.65 1.45 37.78
N ARG A 14 24.34 0.23 37.34
CA ARG A 14 25.38 -0.80 37.15
C ARG A 14 26.27 -0.37 35.99
N GLN A 15 27.50 -0.01 36.25
CA GLN A 15 28.50 0.31 35.24
C GLN A 15 28.55 -0.82 34.21
N ARG A 16 28.06 -0.54 32.99
CA ARG A 16 28.27 -1.45 31.85
C ARG A 16 29.78 -1.45 31.61
N GLN A 17 30.46 -2.53 31.93
CA GLN A 17 31.78 -2.80 31.39
C GLN A 17 31.59 -2.95 29.89
N THR A 18 31.73 -1.87 29.16
CA THR A 18 31.75 -1.90 27.69
C THR A 18 33.12 -2.45 27.29
N VAL A 19 33.14 -3.73 26.94
CA VAL A 19 34.27 -4.29 26.21
C VAL A 19 34.27 -3.60 24.85
N PRO A 20 35.35 -2.96 24.38
CA PRO A 20 35.44 -2.41 23.04
C PRO A 20 35.27 -3.57 22.05
N ILE A 21 34.15 -3.62 21.36
CA ILE A 21 33.89 -4.62 20.31
C ILE A 21 34.34 -3.99 19.01
N GLU A 22 35.22 -4.65 18.25
CA GLU A 22 35.69 -4.17 16.97
C GLU A 22 34.51 -4.13 15.96
N ALA A 23 34.51 -3.14 15.06
CA ALA A 23 33.42 -2.95 14.09
C ALA A 23 33.18 -4.20 13.22
N GLU A 24 34.24 -4.93 12.89
CA GLU A 24 34.16 -6.17 12.11
C GLU A 24 33.44 -7.29 12.87
N GLU A 25 33.65 -7.37 14.18
CA GLU A 25 32.96 -8.34 15.05
C GLU A 25 31.46 -8.04 15.15
N LEU A 26 31.07 -6.76 15.27
CA LEU A 26 29.68 -6.34 15.24
C LEU A 26 28.99 -6.73 13.92
N LEU A 27 29.65 -6.50 12.79
CA LEU A 27 29.13 -6.87 11.47
C LEU A 27 29.01 -8.38 11.29
N ARG A 28 29.99 -9.14 11.80
CA ARG A 28 29.94 -10.61 11.77
C ARG A 28 28.74 -11.15 12.54
N GLU A 29 28.51 -10.62 13.76
CA GLU A 29 27.40 -11.03 14.60
C GLU A 29 26.05 -10.63 13.99
N ALA A 30 25.91 -9.41 13.45
CA ALA A 30 24.71 -8.98 12.76
C ALA A 30 24.37 -9.89 11.57
N ARG A 31 25.37 -10.26 10.75
CA ARG A 31 25.19 -11.19 9.64
C ARG A 31 24.76 -12.58 10.11
N ARG A 32 25.30 -13.06 11.24
CA ARG A 32 24.93 -14.35 11.85
C ARG A 32 23.47 -14.36 12.27
N ILE A 33 23.00 -13.30 12.95
CA ILE A 33 21.61 -13.14 13.37
C ILE A 33 20.66 -13.15 12.17
N ILE A 34 20.92 -12.30 11.16
CA ILE A 34 20.09 -12.21 9.97
C ILE A 34 20.01 -13.55 9.22
N ARG A 35 21.14 -14.27 9.11
CA ARG A 35 21.16 -15.61 8.49
C ARG A 35 20.33 -16.62 9.27
N SER A 36 20.39 -16.59 10.60
CA SER A 36 19.58 -17.48 11.45
C SER A 36 18.06 -17.27 11.20
N GLU A 37 17.62 -16.02 11.09
CA GLU A 37 16.22 -15.70 10.77
C GLU A 37 15.86 -16.12 9.33
N ALA A 38 16.75 -15.88 8.35
CA ALA A 38 16.55 -16.33 6.97
C ALA A 38 16.42 -17.85 6.86
N ASP A 39 17.27 -18.60 7.58
CA ASP A 39 17.22 -20.05 7.64
C ASP A 39 15.91 -20.56 8.27
N ALA A 40 15.34 -19.83 9.23
CA ALA A 40 14.03 -20.14 9.80
C ALA A 40 12.92 -19.99 8.75
N LEU A 41 12.94 -18.93 7.94
CA LEU A 41 12.01 -18.71 6.84
C LEU A 41 12.11 -19.81 5.78
N MET A 42 13.32 -20.18 5.39
CA MET A 42 13.54 -21.25 4.38
C MET A 42 12.99 -22.58 4.86
N ARG A 43 13.33 -22.99 6.09
CA ARG A 43 12.80 -24.25 6.66
C ARG A 43 11.28 -24.26 6.74
N MET A 44 10.67 -23.11 7.12
CA MET A 44 9.22 -22.98 7.14
C MET A 44 8.62 -23.12 5.74
N ALA A 45 9.20 -22.46 4.73
CA ALA A 45 8.73 -22.53 3.35
C ALA A 45 8.75 -23.97 2.82
N ASP A 46 9.84 -24.71 3.10
CA ASP A 46 10.00 -26.13 2.69
C ASP A 46 9.01 -27.07 3.42
N SER A 47 8.49 -26.67 4.59
CA SER A 47 7.56 -27.46 5.40
C SER A 47 6.08 -27.14 5.17
N LEU A 48 5.75 -26.18 4.29
CA LEU A 48 4.37 -25.84 4.00
C LEU A 48 3.58 -27.05 3.50
N GLY A 49 2.44 -27.30 4.14
CA GLY A 49 1.57 -28.45 3.83
C GLY A 49 0.12 -28.06 3.56
N ALA A 50 -0.77 -29.04 3.55
CA ALA A 50 -2.20 -28.88 3.24
C ALA A 50 -2.91 -27.82 4.10
N GLY A 51 -2.51 -27.66 5.36
CA GLY A 51 -3.08 -26.65 6.26
C GLY A 51 -2.98 -25.22 5.71
N PHE A 52 -1.95 -24.90 4.93
CA PHE A 52 -1.86 -23.58 4.31
C PHE A 52 -2.97 -23.37 3.26
N SER A 53 -3.19 -24.37 2.39
CA SER A 53 -4.27 -24.31 1.39
C SER A 53 -5.64 -24.28 2.04
N GLU A 54 -5.84 -25.02 3.12
CA GLU A 54 -7.09 -25.03 3.90
C GLU A 54 -7.35 -23.65 4.54
N ALA A 55 -6.31 -23.00 5.10
CA ALA A 55 -6.42 -21.65 5.65
C ALA A 55 -6.79 -20.62 4.58
N VAL A 56 -6.16 -20.69 3.39
CA VAL A 56 -6.49 -19.82 2.25
C VAL A 56 -7.95 -20.01 1.84
N HIS A 57 -8.41 -21.24 1.68
CA HIS A 57 -9.80 -21.55 1.32
C HIS A 57 -10.79 -21.05 2.37
N LEU A 58 -10.50 -21.27 3.66
CA LEU A 58 -11.34 -20.82 4.75
C LEU A 58 -11.51 -19.30 4.75
N ILE A 59 -10.42 -18.55 4.58
CA ILE A 59 -10.47 -17.08 4.48
C ILE A 59 -11.14 -16.62 3.18
N HIS A 60 -10.90 -17.30 2.07
CA HIS A 60 -11.51 -16.94 0.78
C HIS A 60 -13.03 -17.08 0.81
N GLN A 61 -13.53 -18.14 1.44
CA GLN A 61 -14.96 -18.45 1.51
C GLN A 61 -15.74 -17.59 2.53
N THR A 62 -15.05 -16.96 3.48
CA THR A 62 -15.74 -16.15 4.49
C THR A 62 -16.28 -14.86 3.89
N SER A 63 -17.53 -14.52 4.26
CA SER A 63 -18.16 -13.21 3.98
C SER A 63 -17.91 -12.19 5.10
N GLY A 64 -17.35 -12.63 6.22
CA GLY A 64 -17.02 -11.82 7.39
C GLY A 64 -15.63 -11.19 7.33
N CYS A 65 -15.05 -10.96 8.51
CA CYS A 65 -13.71 -10.43 8.72
C CYS A 65 -12.74 -11.55 9.12
N VAL A 66 -11.44 -11.33 8.86
CA VAL A 66 -10.37 -12.07 9.51
C VAL A 66 -9.98 -11.33 10.79
N ILE A 67 -10.28 -11.93 11.93
CA ILE A 67 -9.93 -11.39 13.24
C ILE A 67 -8.58 -12.00 13.64
N VAL A 68 -7.57 -11.17 13.81
CA VAL A 68 -6.25 -11.63 14.22
C VAL A 68 -6.07 -11.39 15.71
N THR A 69 -5.57 -12.38 16.44
CA THR A 69 -5.33 -12.29 17.87
C THR A 69 -4.00 -12.88 18.28
N GLY A 70 -3.38 -12.31 19.31
CA GLY A 70 -2.08 -12.72 19.85
C GLY A 70 -1.66 -11.85 21.03
N VAL A 71 -0.70 -12.34 21.84
CA VAL A 71 -0.20 -11.64 23.02
C VAL A 71 1.27 -11.24 22.83
N GLY A 72 1.68 -10.11 23.37
CA GLY A 72 3.04 -9.62 23.34
C GLY A 72 3.59 -9.44 21.92
N LYS A 73 4.77 -10.00 21.62
CA LYS A 73 5.38 -9.88 20.27
C LYS A 73 4.55 -10.55 19.17
N ALA A 74 3.91 -11.70 19.45
CA ALA A 74 2.98 -12.33 18.51
C ALA A 74 1.77 -11.41 18.21
N GLY A 75 1.29 -10.66 19.18
CA GLY A 75 0.24 -9.64 18.99
C GLY A 75 0.69 -8.48 18.09
N LEU A 76 1.95 -8.01 18.24
CA LEU A 76 2.51 -6.97 17.35
C LEU A 76 2.62 -7.48 15.90
N ILE A 77 3.09 -8.72 15.70
CA ILE A 77 3.09 -9.37 14.39
C ILE A 77 1.67 -9.50 13.85
N GLY A 78 0.71 -9.89 14.70
CA GLY A 78 -0.71 -9.97 14.34
C GLY A 78 -1.29 -8.64 13.85
N ARG A 79 -0.93 -7.52 14.46
CA ARG A 79 -1.33 -6.18 13.99
C ARG A 79 -0.75 -5.86 12.60
N LYS A 80 0.51 -6.25 12.34
CA LYS A 80 1.09 -6.10 11.00
C LYS A 80 0.37 -6.97 9.98
N ILE A 81 0.02 -8.19 10.31
CA ILE A 81 -0.74 -9.10 9.42
C ILE A 81 -2.12 -8.52 9.11
N VAL A 82 -2.83 -7.93 10.09
CA VAL A 82 -4.08 -7.19 9.87
C VAL A 82 -3.89 -6.09 8.84
N ALA A 83 -2.83 -5.27 8.98
CA ALA A 83 -2.56 -4.20 8.03
C ALA A 83 -2.32 -4.74 6.61
N THR A 84 -1.58 -5.85 6.47
CA THR A 84 -1.34 -6.50 5.18
C THR A 84 -2.63 -7.04 4.58
N LEU A 85 -3.45 -7.77 5.35
CA LEU A 85 -4.75 -8.29 4.90
C LEU A 85 -5.68 -7.17 4.43
N ALA A 86 -5.82 -6.11 5.22
CA ALA A 86 -6.67 -4.96 4.90
C ALA A 86 -6.21 -4.26 3.62
N SER A 87 -4.91 -4.00 3.49
CA SER A 87 -4.33 -3.32 2.32
C SER A 87 -4.38 -4.17 1.05
N THR A 88 -4.58 -5.47 1.16
CA THR A 88 -4.67 -6.42 0.05
C THR A 88 -6.09 -6.98 -0.16
N GLY A 89 -7.12 -6.26 0.30
CA GLY A 89 -8.51 -6.54 -0.02
C GLY A 89 -9.23 -7.51 0.92
N THR A 90 -8.61 -7.91 2.02
CA THR A 90 -9.25 -8.77 3.02
C THR A 90 -9.61 -7.97 4.27
N ARG A 91 -10.91 -7.81 4.54
CA ARG A 91 -11.39 -7.13 5.76
C ARG A 91 -10.83 -7.83 6.99
N SER A 92 -10.15 -7.09 7.85
CA SER A 92 -9.50 -7.65 9.03
C SER A 92 -9.37 -6.62 10.15
N HIS A 93 -9.35 -7.09 11.39
CA HIS A 93 -9.02 -6.28 12.55
C HIS A 93 -8.31 -7.11 13.63
N PHE A 94 -7.65 -6.44 14.55
CA PHE A 94 -6.96 -7.07 15.66
C PHE A 94 -7.84 -7.08 16.90
N LEU A 95 -7.99 -8.26 17.53
CA LEU A 95 -8.68 -8.43 18.81
C LEU A 95 -7.66 -8.86 19.87
N HIS A 96 -7.43 -8.01 20.87
CA HIS A 96 -6.57 -8.41 21.99
C HIS A 96 -7.31 -9.46 22.84
N PRO A 97 -6.70 -10.61 23.17
CA PRO A 97 -7.44 -11.69 23.83
C PRO A 97 -7.86 -11.32 25.26
N THR A 98 -7.16 -10.43 25.94
CA THR A 98 -7.56 -9.91 27.25
C THR A 98 -8.80 -9.03 27.13
N GLU A 99 -8.82 -8.07 26.18
CA GLU A 99 -9.96 -7.16 25.96
C GLU A 99 -11.21 -7.93 25.50
N ALA A 100 -11.02 -9.00 24.73
CA ALA A 100 -12.13 -9.90 24.36
C ALA A 100 -12.88 -10.44 25.59
N ARG A 101 -12.19 -10.69 26.69
CA ARG A 101 -12.80 -11.15 27.95
C ARG A 101 -13.61 -10.06 28.69
N HIS A 102 -13.34 -8.81 28.34
CA HIS A 102 -13.96 -7.63 28.98
C HIS A 102 -15.04 -6.95 28.11
N GLY A 103 -15.44 -7.61 27.02
CA GLY A 103 -16.56 -7.14 26.19
C GLY A 103 -16.28 -7.06 24.70
N ASP A 104 -15.01 -6.91 24.29
CA ASP A 104 -14.63 -6.75 22.89
C ASP A 104 -14.91 -8.02 22.04
N LEU A 105 -15.25 -9.15 22.68
CA LEU A 105 -15.78 -10.33 22.00
C LEU A 105 -17.06 -10.02 21.20
N GLY A 106 -17.76 -8.96 21.54
CA GLY A 106 -18.93 -8.46 20.80
C GLY A 106 -18.62 -7.99 19.37
N CYS A 107 -17.36 -7.76 19.01
CA CYS A 107 -16.99 -7.43 17.64
C CYS A 107 -16.85 -8.65 16.72
N VAL A 108 -16.96 -9.88 17.27
CA VAL A 108 -16.89 -11.13 16.53
C VAL A 108 -18.27 -11.51 15.99
N ALA A 109 -18.40 -11.63 14.68
CA ALA A 109 -19.64 -11.99 14.01
C ALA A 109 -19.65 -13.47 13.53
N PRO A 110 -20.83 -14.10 13.31
CA PRO A 110 -20.94 -15.52 12.96
C PRO A 110 -20.19 -15.96 11.70
N ASN A 111 -19.94 -15.02 10.77
CA ASN A 111 -19.25 -15.32 9.51
C ASN A 111 -17.75 -14.97 9.53
N ASP A 112 -17.19 -14.64 10.69
CA ASP A 112 -15.78 -14.30 10.81
C ASP A 112 -14.90 -15.56 10.91
N VAL A 113 -13.62 -15.37 10.64
CA VAL A 113 -12.54 -16.35 10.85
C VAL A 113 -11.53 -15.76 11.79
N VAL A 114 -11.09 -16.50 12.81
CA VAL A 114 -10.06 -16.03 13.74
C VAL A 114 -8.71 -16.65 13.38
N LEU A 115 -7.67 -15.80 13.19
CA LEU A 115 -6.27 -16.19 13.11
C LEU A 115 -5.63 -15.98 14.50
N ALA A 116 -5.40 -17.04 15.23
CA ALA A 116 -4.80 -17.01 16.56
C ALA A 116 -3.30 -17.33 16.49
N ILE A 117 -2.45 -16.41 16.98
CA ILE A 117 -1.00 -16.47 16.88
C ILE A 117 -0.39 -16.69 18.27
N SER A 118 0.31 -17.79 18.46
CA SER A 118 1.04 -18.09 19.69
C SER A 118 2.20 -19.05 19.43
N ASN A 119 3.42 -18.64 19.81
CA ASN A 119 4.60 -19.50 19.66
C ASN A 119 4.45 -20.81 20.44
N SER A 120 4.12 -20.74 21.74
CA SER A 120 3.93 -21.93 22.58
C SER A 120 2.62 -22.67 22.28
N GLY A 121 1.59 -21.93 21.83
CA GLY A 121 0.22 -22.43 21.75
C GLY A 121 -0.45 -22.71 23.10
N GLU A 122 0.16 -22.23 24.22
CA GLU A 122 -0.28 -22.45 25.59
C GLU A 122 -0.53 -21.14 26.36
N SER A 123 -0.63 -19.98 25.68
CA SER A 123 -0.95 -18.70 26.32
C SER A 123 -2.36 -18.75 26.90
N GLU A 124 -2.51 -18.51 28.20
CA GLU A 124 -3.79 -18.62 28.92
C GLU A 124 -4.87 -17.71 28.33
N GLU A 125 -4.50 -16.50 27.93
CA GLU A 125 -5.40 -15.52 27.33
C GLU A 125 -5.98 -16.02 26.01
N ILE A 126 -5.13 -16.65 25.17
CA ILE A 126 -5.54 -17.24 23.89
C ILE A 126 -6.46 -18.44 24.15
N LEU A 127 -6.09 -19.35 25.05
CA LEU A 127 -6.89 -20.55 25.37
C LEU A 127 -8.26 -20.17 25.94
N SER A 128 -8.32 -19.15 26.77
CA SER A 128 -9.59 -18.61 27.29
C SER A 128 -10.49 -18.09 26.19
N LEU A 129 -9.93 -17.34 25.21
CA LEU A 129 -10.65 -16.84 24.07
C LEU A 129 -11.18 -17.99 23.19
N LEU A 130 -10.37 -19.04 22.94
CA LEU A 130 -10.79 -20.20 22.15
C LEU A 130 -12.06 -20.88 22.69
N ALA A 131 -12.21 -20.96 24.02
CA ALA A 131 -13.40 -21.54 24.64
C ALA A 131 -14.67 -20.75 24.29
N ALA A 132 -14.59 -19.40 24.21
CA ALA A 132 -15.69 -18.54 23.80
C ALA A 132 -15.98 -18.68 22.30
N LEU A 133 -14.94 -18.62 21.44
CA LEU A 133 -15.08 -18.77 19.98
C LEU A 133 -15.72 -20.11 19.59
N ARG A 134 -15.36 -21.19 20.30
CA ARG A 134 -15.96 -22.53 20.11
C ARG A 134 -17.47 -22.53 20.37
N LYS A 135 -17.92 -21.85 21.45
CA LYS A 135 -19.36 -21.71 21.75
C LYS A 135 -20.09 -20.93 20.67
N MET A 136 -19.43 -19.93 20.08
CA MET A 136 -19.95 -19.12 18.97
C MET A 136 -19.83 -19.82 17.61
N ARG A 137 -19.19 -21.00 17.55
CA ARG A 137 -18.91 -21.78 16.32
C ARG A 137 -18.07 -20.99 15.31
N ILE A 138 -17.19 -20.13 15.77
CA ILE A 138 -16.27 -19.37 14.92
C ILE A 138 -15.08 -20.26 14.56
N PRO A 139 -14.75 -20.43 13.28
CA PRO A 139 -13.58 -21.19 12.86
C PRO A 139 -12.29 -20.46 13.25
N VAL A 140 -11.32 -21.25 13.70
CA VAL A 140 -10.02 -20.75 14.15
C VAL A 140 -8.89 -21.36 13.31
N ILE A 141 -8.06 -20.50 12.77
CA ILE A 141 -6.75 -20.85 12.19
C ILE A 141 -5.70 -20.64 13.27
N ALA A 142 -4.99 -21.69 13.66
CA ALA A 142 -3.88 -21.58 14.60
C ALA A 142 -2.56 -21.34 13.86
N LEU A 143 -1.87 -20.28 14.18
CA LEU A 143 -0.48 -20.05 13.76
C LEU A 143 0.45 -20.29 14.95
N THR A 144 1.13 -21.43 14.98
CA THR A 144 1.93 -21.89 16.11
C THR A 144 3.15 -22.71 15.67
N ARG A 145 4.11 -22.93 16.58
CA ARG A 145 5.37 -23.59 16.24
C ARG A 145 5.24 -25.08 15.88
N ASN A 146 4.23 -25.77 16.42
CA ASN A 146 4.02 -27.22 16.15
C ASN A 146 2.58 -27.63 16.49
N SER A 147 2.21 -28.85 16.11
CA SER A 147 0.89 -29.45 16.32
C SER A 147 0.64 -29.94 17.76
N ASN A 148 1.69 -30.06 18.59
CA ASN A 148 1.58 -30.62 19.92
C ASN A 148 1.36 -29.55 21.02
N ASN A 149 0.29 -28.76 20.89
CA ASN A 149 -0.11 -27.77 21.87
C ASN A 149 -1.63 -27.56 21.88
N SER A 150 -2.14 -26.87 22.90
CA SER A 150 -3.58 -26.70 23.13
C SER A 150 -4.26 -25.84 22.05
N LEU A 151 -3.59 -24.80 21.54
CA LEU A 151 -4.11 -23.98 20.45
C LEU A 151 -4.27 -24.81 19.17
N ALA A 152 -3.25 -25.60 18.79
CA ALA A 152 -3.29 -26.45 17.59
C ALA A 152 -4.44 -27.48 17.67
N ARG A 153 -4.60 -28.12 18.83
CA ARG A 153 -5.68 -29.12 19.06
C ARG A 153 -7.09 -28.54 19.00
N ALA A 154 -7.25 -27.27 19.35
CA ALA A 154 -8.54 -26.59 19.38
C ALA A 154 -8.91 -25.90 18.06
N ALA A 155 -7.95 -25.73 17.15
CA ALA A 155 -8.13 -25.03 15.90
C ALA A 155 -8.89 -25.84 14.85
N THR A 156 -9.53 -25.15 13.91
CA THR A 156 -10.14 -25.71 12.70
C THR A 156 -9.06 -26.05 11.67
N VAL A 157 -8.05 -25.16 11.54
CA VAL A 157 -6.93 -25.31 10.61
C VAL A 157 -5.64 -24.95 11.34
N LEU A 158 -4.57 -25.67 11.09
CA LEU A 158 -3.25 -25.46 11.66
C LEU A 158 -2.28 -24.94 10.61
N LEU A 159 -1.65 -23.81 10.92
CA LEU A 159 -0.47 -23.28 10.25
C LEU A 159 0.75 -23.48 11.18
N GLU A 160 1.58 -24.45 10.85
CA GLU A 160 2.78 -24.77 11.62
C GLU A 160 3.97 -24.05 11.00
N PHE A 161 4.64 -23.15 11.78
CA PHE A 161 5.84 -22.47 11.29
C PHE A 161 7.15 -23.13 11.73
N GLY A 162 7.08 -24.23 12.49
CA GLY A 162 8.23 -24.98 12.95
C GLY A 162 8.83 -24.47 14.26
N LYS A 163 9.71 -25.29 14.84
CA LYS A 163 10.52 -24.91 16.00
C LYS A 163 11.82 -24.29 15.51
N HIS A 164 12.09 -23.07 15.93
CA HIS A 164 13.30 -22.33 15.61
C HIS A 164 14.00 -21.92 16.91
N ASP A 165 15.34 -21.96 16.91
CA ASP A 165 16.14 -21.33 17.96
C ASP A 165 16.12 -19.83 17.72
N GLU A 166 15.93 -19.06 18.80
CA GLU A 166 15.94 -17.61 18.72
C GLU A 166 17.35 -17.12 18.44
N ALA A 167 17.45 -16.09 17.59
CA ALA A 167 18.74 -15.51 17.23
C ALA A 167 19.36 -14.71 18.40
N GLY A 168 20.65 -14.49 18.31
CA GLY A 168 21.42 -13.78 19.33
C GLY A 168 22.03 -14.71 20.38
N THR A 169 22.94 -14.14 21.19
CA THR A 169 23.82 -14.91 22.10
C THR A 169 23.04 -15.63 23.23
N LEU A 170 21.95 -15.01 23.69
CA LEU A 170 21.14 -15.59 24.76
C LEU A 170 20.04 -16.54 24.25
N GLY A 171 19.66 -16.47 22.96
CA GLY A 171 18.57 -17.28 22.41
C GLY A 171 17.21 -17.09 23.09
N LEU A 172 16.96 -15.95 23.75
CA LEU A 172 15.76 -15.71 24.55
C LEU A 172 14.80 -14.73 23.91
N ALA A 173 15.32 -13.72 23.19
CA ALA A 173 14.50 -12.70 22.58
C ALA A 173 13.79 -13.29 21.34
N PRO A 174 12.44 -13.24 21.26
CA PRO A 174 11.73 -13.66 20.06
C PRO A 174 12.21 -12.87 18.83
N SER A 175 12.81 -13.58 17.89
CA SER A 175 13.44 -13.08 16.67
C SER A 175 13.11 -14.03 15.51
N SER A 176 13.77 -15.17 15.39
CA SER A 176 13.49 -16.19 14.37
C SER A 176 12.02 -16.64 14.39
N SER A 177 11.44 -16.84 15.58
CA SER A 177 10.02 -17.22 15.70
C SER A 177 9.08 -16.12 15.21
N THR A 178 9.35 -14.86 15.54
CA THR A 178 8.50 -13.72 15.08
C THR A 178 8.68 -13.44 13.61
N THR A 179 9.87 -13.61 13.05
CA THR A 179 10.14 -13.51 11.61
C THR A 179 9.40 -14.60 10.84
N ALA A 180 9.37 -15.84 11.35
CA ALA A 180 8.58 -16.93 10.76
C ALA A 180 7.06 -16.64 10.82
N MET A 181 6.54 -16.17 11.95
CA MET A 181 5.12 -15.77 12.06
C MET A 181 4.76 -14.69 11.05
N LEU A 182 5.62 -13.69 10.90
CA LEU A 182 5.43 -12.60 9.94
C LEU A 182 5.41 -13.13 8.50
N GLY A 183 6.41 -13.93 8.12
CA GLY A 183 6.51 -14.52 6.78
C GLY A 183 5.29 -15.39 6.44
N MET A 184 4.81 -16.23 7.38
CA MET A 184 3.61 -17.02 7.20
C MET A 184 2.37 -16.16 7.01
N GLY A 185 2.22 -15.11 7.83
CA GLY A 185 1.09 -14.17 7.75
C GLY A 185 1.07 -13.39 6.44
N ASP A 186 2.22 -12.95 5.95
CA ASP A 186 2.33 -12.25 4.67
C ASP A 186 2.03 -13.20 3.49
N ALA A 187 2.57 -14.42 3.52
CA ALA A 187 2.26 -15.43 2.51
C ALA A 187 0.74 -15.71 2.47
N LEU A 188 0.11 -15.87 3.64
CA LEU A 188 -1.34 -16.10 3.74
C LEU A 188 -2.13 -14.92 3.14
N ALA A 189 -1.82 -13.69 3.52
CA ALA A 189 -2.51 -12.49 3.05
C ALA A 189 -2.37 -12.31 1.53
N LEU A 190 -1.17 -12.48 0.99
CA LEU A 190 -0.89 -12.29 -0.43
C LEU A 190 -1.50 -13.39 -1.30
N VAL A 191 -1.47 -14.65 -0.87
CA VAL A 191 -2.11 -15.75 -1.60
C VAL A 191 -3.63 -15.60 -1.57
N VAL A 192 -4.24 -15.22 -0.44
CA VAL A 192 -5.68 -14.91 -0.38
C VAL A 192 -6.04 -13.77 -1.32
N SER A 193 -5.24 -12.71 -1.36
CA SER A 193 -5.42 -11.58 -2.28
C SER A 193 -5.39 -12.03 -3.75
N GLN A 194 -4.43 -12.89 -4.11
CA GLN A 194 -4.33 -13.48 -5.45
C GLN A 194 -5.55 -14.32 -5.80
N VAL A 195 -6.01 -15.19 -4.90
CA VAL A 195 -7.20 -16.05 -5.12
C VAL A 195 -8.47 -15.21 -5.26
N ARG A 196 -8.56 -14.07 -4.57
CA ARG A 196 -9.66 -13.10 -4.69
C ARG A 196 -9.61 -12.26 -5.97
N GLY A 197 -8.54 -12.33 -6.74
CA GLY A 197 -8.35 -11.52 -7.94
C GLY A 197 -8.20 -10.02 -7.63
N PHE A 198 -7.61 -9.68 -6.47
CA PHE A 198 -7.41 -8.30 -6.07
C PHE A 198 -6.49 -7.57 -7.04
N THR A 199 -6.90 -6.40 -7.53
CA THR A 199 -6.24 -5.69 -8.61
C THR A 199 -5.40 -4.51 -8.11
N ALA A 200 -4.51 -4.00 -8.97
CA ALA A 200 -3.75 -2.78 -8.72
C ALA A 200 -4.67 -1.55 -8.56
N ASP A 201 -5.78 -1.49 -9.29
CA ASP A 201 -6.77 -0.42 -9.17
C ASP A 201 -7.38 -0.41 -7.76
N GLN A 202 -7.81 -1.57 -7.25
CA GLN A 202 -8.33 -1.70 -5.88
C GLN A 202 -7.27 -1.38 -4.83
N PHE A 203 -6.01 -1.73 -5.08
CA PHE A 203 -4.90 -1.37 -4.18
C PHE A 203 -4.73 0.16 -4.11
N SER A 204 -4.84 0.86 -5.24
CA SER A 204 -4.79 2.32 -5.31
C SER A 204 -5.92 2.98 -4.52
N GLU A 205 -7.14 2.44 -4.58
CA GLU A 205 -8.30 2.93 -3.80
C GLU A 205 -8.05 2.87 -2.29
N PHE A 206 -7.34 1.85 -1.81
CA PHE A 206 -7.02 1.68 -0.38
C PHE A 206 -5.80 2.50 0.07
N HIS A 207 -5.03 3.08 -0.87
CA HIS A 207 -3.82 3.86 -0.58
C HIS A 207 -3.85 5.27 -1.21
N PRO A 208 -4.91 6.08 -0.99
CA PRO A 208 -5.13 7.32 -1.74
C PRO A 208 -4.03 8.37 -1.52
N ALA A 209 -3.34 8.37 -0.38
CA ALA A 209 -2.32 9.36 -0.03
C ALA A 209 -0.87 8.85 -0.14
N GLY A 210 -0.64 7.57 -0.41
CA GLY A 210 0.70 6.97 -0.43
C GLY A 210 1.44 7.15 -1.76
N SER A 211 2.78 7.15 -1.73
CA SER A 211 3.62 7.10 -2.95
C SER A 211 3.26 5.90 -3.84
N LEU A 212 2.88 4.79 -3.23
CA LEU A 212 2.49 3.57 -3.91
C LEU A 212 1.13 3.69 -4.62
N GLY A 213 0.14 4.37 -4.01
CA GLY A 213 -1.14 4.66 -4.65
C GLY A 213 -0.98 5.54 -5.89
N ARG A 214 -0.05 6.52 -5.85
CA ARG A 214 0.28 7.35 -7.01
C ARG A 214 0.96 6.58 -8.14
N GLN A 215 1.81 5.60 -7.83
CA GLN A 215 2.42 4.74 -8.84
C GLN A 215 1.41 3.86 -9.58
N LEU A 216 0.26 3.62 -8.95
CA LEU A 216 -0.82 2.80 -9.49
C LEU A 216 -2.02 3.62 -10.00
N CYS A 217 -1.94 4.96 -9.93
CA CYS A 217 -3.01 5.86 -10.39
C CYS A 217 -3.14 5.78 -11.92
N PRO A 218 -4.29 5.38 -12.49
CA PRO A 218 -4.47 5.38 -13.92
C PRO A 218 -4.73 6.82 -14.44
N VAL A 219 -4.38 7.05 -15.70
CA VAL A 219 -4.56 8.35 -16.37
C VAL A 219 -5.99 8.86 -16.29
N ARG A 220 -7.00 7.95 -16.35
CA ARG A 220 -8.41 8.32 -16.25
C ARG A 220 -8.80 9.09 -14.99
N ASP A 221 -8.04 8.97 -13.90
CA ASP A 221 -8.36 9.62 -12.61
C ASP A 221 -7.78 11.04 -12.51
N VAL A 222 -6.81 11.37 -13.37
CA VAL A 222 -6.13 12.67 -13.41
C VAL A 222 -6.48 13.49 -14.64
N MET A 223 -6.80 12.84 -15.76
CA MET A 223 -7.08 13.51 -17.03
C MET A 223 -8.27 14.45 -16.95
N ARG A 224 -8.23 15.56 -17.67
CA ARG A 224 -9.38 16.43 -17.91
C ARG A 224 -10.40 15.73 -18.81
N LYS A 225 -11.69 15.97 -18.55
CA LYS A 225 -12.80 15.30 -19.24
C LYS A 225 -13.91 16.28 -19.62
N GLY A 226 -14.77 15.88 -20.54
CA GLY A 226 -16.00 16.59 -20.91
C GLY A 226 -15.73 18.05 -21.28
N HIS A 227 -16.34 19.00 -20.58
CA HIS A 227 -16.21 20.45 -20.86
C HIS A 227 -14.82 21.04 -20.62
N GLN A 228 -13.93 20.32 -19.93
CA GLN A 228 -12.56 20.75 -19.66
C GLN A 228 -11.63 20.52 -20.86
N VAL A 229 -12.00 19.69 -21.81
CA VAL A 229 -11.22 19.42 -23.02
C VAL A 229 -11.76 20.18 -24.22
N ARG A 230 -10.87 20.47 -25.16
CA ARG A 230 -11.17 21.18 -26.41
C ARG A 230 -11.14 20.19 -27.57
N ILE A 231 -12.29 19.97 -28.22
CA ILE A 231 -12.42 19.08 -29.38
C ILE A 231 -13.09 19.87 -30.49
N ALA A 232 -12.57 19.75 -31.72
CA ALA A 232 -13.11 20.39 -32.93
C ALA A 232 -13.01 19.46 -34.12
N SER A 233 -13.70 19.79 -35.22
CA SER A 233 -13.57 19.09 -36.49
C SER A 233 -12.25 19.47 -37.19
N GLU A 234 -11.59 18.48 -37.80
CA GLU A 234 -10.39 18.72 -38.62
C GLU A 234 -10.67 19.56 -39.87
N THR A 235 -11.96 19.70 -40.26
CA THR A 235 -12.41 20.52 -41.42
C THR A 235 -12.72 21.96 -41.07
N ASP A 236 -12.81 22.32 -39.76
CA ASP A 236 -13.02 23.70 -39.37
C ASP A 236 -11.76 24.54 -39.61
N THR A 237 -11.91 25.84 -39.86
CA THR A 237 -10.75 26.72 -40.01
C THR A 237 -10.09 26.97 -38.65
N VAL A 238 -8.79 27.26 -38.64
CA VAL A 238 -8.07 27.63 -37.42
C VAL A 238 -8.79 28.73 -36.65
N ARG A 239 -9.25 29.77 -37.36
CA ARG A 239 -9.98 30.90 -36.77
C ARG A 239 -11.30 30.46 -36.12
N GLN A 240 -12.08 29.62 -36.78
CA GLN A 240 -13.34 29.09 -36.23
C GLN A 240 -13.08 28.28 -34.96
N VAL A 241 -12.09 27.39 -34.96
CA VAL A 241 -11.72 26.57 -33.80
C VAL A 241 -11.32 27.46 -32.62
N MET A 242 -10.49 28.47 -32.86
CA MET A 242 -10.01 29.36 -31.79
C MET A 242 -11.13 30.24 -31.21
N ILE A 243 -12.06 30.71 -32.01
CA ILE A 243 -13.22 31.50 -31.58
C ILE A 243 -14.22 30.63 -30.81
N HIS A 244 -14.65 29.50 -31.39
CA HIS A 244 -15.69 28.66 -30.81
C HIS A 244 -15.27 27.98 -29.50
N LEU A 245 -13.97 27.68 -29.34
CA LEU A 245 -13.43 27.05 -28.13
C LEU A 245 -12.87 28.08 -27.13
N SER A 246 -13.02 29.38 -27.41
CA SER A 246 -12.68 30.45 -26.48
C SER A 246 -13.66 30.46 -25.31
N ARG A 247 -13.25 29.98 -24.15
CA ARG A 247 -14.03 30.01 -22.91
C ARG A 247 -13.24 30.74 -21.83
N PRO A 248 -13.89 31.52 -20.97
CA PRO A 248 -13.22 32.10 -19.82
C PRO A 248 -12.79 31.02 -18.82
N GLY A 249 -11.62 31.18 -18.21
CA GLY A 249 -11.07 30.26 -17.22
C GLY A 249 -9.85 29.49 -17.72
N ARG A 250 -9.34 28.57 -16.88
CA ARG A 250 -8.18 27.71 -17.19
C ARG A 250 -8.57 26.68 -18.23
N ARG A 251 -7.83 26.62 -19.33
CA ARG A 251 -8.06 25.72 -20.46
C ARG A 251 -6.81 24.93 -20.78
N THR A 252 -6.95 23.80 -21.51
CA THR A 252 -5.82 23.12 -22.15
C THR A 252 -5.23 24.01 -23.23
N GLY A 253 -3.91 24.01 -23.40
CA GLY A 253 -3.22 24.70 -24.49
C GLY A 253 -3.37 23.99 -25.84
N ALA A 254 -3.99 22.79 -25.86
CA ALA A 254 -4.19 22.00 -27.06
C ALA A 254 -5.66 21.76 -27.37
N VAL A 255 -5.95 21.59 -28.68
CA VAL A 255 -7.24 21.19 -29.24
C VAL A 255 -7.06 19.83 -29.91
N MET A 256 -7.87 18.86 -29.52
CA MET A 256 -7.98 17.56 -30.20
C MET A 256 -8.86 17.70 -31.44
N LEU A 257 -8.37 17.20 -32.56
CA LEU A 257 -9.07 17.30 -33.86
C LEU A 257 -9.59 15.95 -34.29
N THR A 258 -10.85 15.92 -34.71
CA THR A 258 -11.53 14.68 -35.05
C THR A 258 -12.05 14.71 -36.49
N ASN A 259 -12.11 13.54 -37.11
CA ASN A 259 -12.78 13.35 -38.39
C ASN A 259 -14.30 13.25 -38.22
N GLN A 260 -15.03 13.06 -39.32
CA GLN A 260 -16.49 12.89 -39.33
C GLN A 260 -17.00 11.72 -38.49
N SER A 261 -16.18 10.69 -38.26
CA SER A 261 -16.50 9.56 -37.39
C SER A 261 -16.18 9.81 -35.89
N GLY A 262 -15.73 11.03 -35.53
CA GLY A 262 -15.36 11.40 -34.17
C GLY A 262 -13.99 10.88 -33.74
N ARG A 263 -13.23 10.18 -34.58
CA ARG A 263 -11.93 9.63 -34.25
C ARG A 263 -10.86 10.73 -34.25
N LEU A 264 -9.94 10.67 -33.28
CA LEU A 264 -8.81 11.59 -33.18
C LEU A 264 -7.87 11.41 -34.40
N THR A 265 -7.64 12.50 -35.12
CA THR A 265 -6.75 12.56 -36.29
C THR A 265 -5.59 13.52 -36.11
N GLY A 266 -5.76 14.53 -35.27
CA GLY A 266 -4.75 15.57 -35.07
C GLY A 266 -4.81 16.28 -33.71
N LEU A 267 -3.77 17.05 -33.47
CA LEU A 267 -3.64 17.96 -32.32
C LEU A 267 -3.17 19.31 -32.85
N PHE A 268 -3.71 20.39 -32.30
CA PHE A 268 -3.27 21.76 -32.56
C PHE A 268 -3.09 22.48 -31.23
N THR A 269 -1.92 23.05 -31.02
CA THR A 269 -1.55 23.69 -29.76
C THR A 269 -1.47 25.22 -29.87
N ASP A 270 -1.52 25.93 -28.72
CA ASP A 270 -1.29 27.36 -28.67
C ASP A 270 0.12 27.71 -29.23
N SER A 271 1.12 26.80 -29.10
CA SER A 271 2.45 26.95 -29.72
C SER A 271 2.39 26.85 -31.26
N ASP A 272 1.52 26.00 -31.82
CA ASP A 272 1.35 25.92 -33.27
C ASP A 272 0.71 27.19 -33.79
N LEU A 273 -0.26 27.78 -33.08
CA LEU A 273 -0.84 29.06 -33.40
C LEU A 273 0.23 30.18 -33.39
N ALA A 274 1.07 30.23 -32.35
CA ALA A 274 2.17 31.19 -32.26
C ALA A 274 3.12 31.10 -33.45
N ARG A 275 3.46 29.87 -33.89
CA ARG A 275 4.32 29.63 -35.06
C ARG A 275 3.70 30.14 -36.37
N LEU A 276 2.36 30.09 -36.52
CA LEU A 276 1.71 30.68 -37.71
C LEU A 276 1.97 32.18 -37.79
N PHE A 277 1.85 32.90 -36.66
CA PHE A 277 2.14 34.35 -36.62
C PHE A 277 3.64 34.66 -36.78
N GLU A 278 4.52 33.93 -36.12
CA GLU A 278 5.98 34.12 -36.23
C GLU A 278 6.47 33.94 -37.68
N ASN A 279 5.87 33.00 -38.42
CA ASN A 279 6.23 32.72 -39.81
C ASN A 279 5.40 33.53 -40.82
N ARG A 280 4.60 34.52 -40.35
CA ARG A 280 3.74 35.37 -41.21
C ARG A 280 2.82 34.57 -42.12
N ARG A 281 2.23 33.50 -41.59
CA ARG A 281 1.28 32.62 -42.34
C ARG A 281 -0.16 32.91 -41.94
N ASP A 282 -0.54 34.18 -41.85
CA ASP A 282 -1.87 34.62 -41.37
C ASP A 282 -3.01 34.13 -42.28
N GLU A 283 -2.74 33.91 -43.58
CA GLU A 283 -3.67 33.32 -44.50
C GLU A 283 -4.09 31.90 -44.16
N GLN A 284 -3.28 31.16 -43.40
CA GLN A 284 -3.58 29.81 -42.94
C GLN A 284 -4.63 29.78 -41.82
N LEU A 285 -4.88 30.91 -41.15
CA LEU A 285 -5.93 31.01 -40.12
C LEU A 285 -7.33 30.75 -40.67
N ASP A 286 -7.53 31.05 -41.96
CA ASP A 286 -8.81 30.87 -42.67
C ASP A 286 -8.87 29.58 -43.52
N GLN A 287 -7.81 28.76 -43.42
CA GLN A 287 -7.78 27.42 -44.03
C GLN A 287 -8.22 26.33 -43.02
N PRO A 288 -8.69 25.17 -43.51
CA PRO A 288 -8.99 24.03 -42.66
C PRO A 288 -7.78 23.65 -41.78
N ILE A 289 -8.03 23.39 -40.48
CA ILE A 289 -6.98 23.16 -39.52
C ILE A 289 -6.20 21.85 -39.78
N ILE A 290 -6.75 20.94 -40.58
CA ILE A 290 -6.08 19.72 -41.03
C ILE A 290 -4.77 20.00 -41.80
N HIS A 291 -4.58 21.21 -42.36
CA HIS A 291 -3.38 21.58 -43.11
C HIS A 291 -2.24 22.02 -42.20
N VAL A 292 -2.53 22.39 -40.95
CA VAL A 292 -1.54 22.94 -39.99
C VAL A 292 -1.43 22.16 -38.70
N MET A 293 -2.32 21.19 -38.47
CA MET A 293 -2.29 20.38 -37.25
C MET A 293 -1.16 19.37 -37.23
N THR A 294 -0.74 18.96 -36.05
CA THR A 294 0.10 17.77 -35.84
C THR A 294 -0.76 16.53 -36.08
N ARG A 295 -0.49 15.80 -37.15
CA ARG A 295 -1.23 14.58 -37.53
C ARG A 295 -0.77 13.39 -36.68
N ASN A 296 -1.72 12.49 -36.36
CA ASN A 296 -1.46 11.26 -35.59
C ASN A 296 -0.64 11.55 -34.32
N PRO A 297 -1.14 12.39 -33.44
CA PRO A 297 -0.43 12.73 -32.20
C PRO A 297 -0.17 11.48 -31.37
N ILE A 298 0.85 11.56 -30.50
CA ILE A 298 1.06 10.53 -29.47
C ILE A 298 -0.12 10.56 -28.52
N THR A 299 -0.63 9.38 -28.16
CA THR A 299 -1.82 9.21 -27.32
C THR A 299 -1.57 8.14 -26.27
N VAL A 300 -2.40 8.14 -25.22
CA VAL A 300 -2.46 7.05 -24.24
C VAL A 300 -3.88 6.57 -24.05
N GLN A 301 -4.05 5.37 -23.49
CA GLN A 301 -5.36 4.86 -23.06
C GLN A 301 -5.67 5.31 -21.62
N PRO A 302 -6.97 5.39 -21.23
CA PRO A 302 -7.36 5.79 -19.88
C PRO A 302 -6.83 4.88 -18.77
N THR A 303 -6.54 3.62 -19.10
CA THR A 303 -6.05 2.59 -18.17
C THR A 303 -4.54 2.59 -17.96
N VAL A 304 -3.78 3.34 -18.78
CA VAL A 304 -2.33 3.49 -18.62
C VAL A 304 -2.04 4.14 -17.27
N LEU A 305 -1.02 3.65 -16.57
CA LEU A 305 -0.62 4.20 -15.27
C LEU A 305 0.05 5.57 -15.44
N LEU A 306 -0.23 6.48 -14.53
CA LEU A 306 0.28 7.85 -14.55
C LEU A 306 1.82 7.94 -14.68
N PRO A 307 2.64 7.13 -13.99
CA PRO A 307 4.09 7.15 -14.17
C PRO A 307 4.55 6.82 -15.61
N GLU A 308 3.86 5.93 -16.29
CA GLU A 308 4.16 5.59 -17.69
C GLU A 308 3.81 6.76 -18.62
N ALA A 309 2.66 7.39 -18.41
CA ALA A 309 2.27 8.59 -19.15
C ALA A 309 3.24 9.75 -18.90
N ILE A 310 3.67 9.97 -17.66
CA ILE A 310 4.69 10.99 -17.29
C ILE A 310 6.00 10.72 -18.02
N ARG A 311 6.47 9.46 -18.02
CA ARG A 311 7.70 9.08 -18.73
C ARG A 311 7.59 9.40 -20.22
N LEU A 312 6.46 9.04 -20.85
CA LEU A 312 6.21 9.33 -22.25
C LEU A 312 6.20 10.84 -22.54
N MET A 313 5.52 11.63 -21.69
CA MET A 313 5.51 13.09 -21.81
C MET A 313 6.93 13.69 -21.68
N SER A 314 7.72 13.22 -20.73
CA SER A 314 9.09 13.65 -20.50
C SER A 314 10.03 13.31 -21.68
N GLU A 315 10.01 12.05 -22.13
CA GLU A 315 10.85 11.58 -23.23
C GLU A 315 10.54 12.30 -24.56
N ARG A 316 9.25 12.62 -24.78
CA ARG A 316 8.78 13.28 -26.00
C ARG A 316 8.62 14.79 -25.85
N LYS A 317 8.93 15.37 -24.68
CA LYS A 317 8.82 16.81 -24.36
C LYS A 317 7.41 17.35 -24.64
N LEU A 318 6.39 16.60 -24.19
CA LEU A 318 4.98 16.93 -24.38
C LEU A 318 4.45 17.61 -23.10
N SER A 319 3.74 18.72 -23.25
CA SER A 319 2.99 19.37 -22.16
C SER A 319 1.57 18.82 -22.04
N GLU A 320 1.03 18.27 -23.12
CA GLU A 320 -0.33 17.72 -23.21
C GLU A 320 -0.31 16.39 -23.96
N LEU A 321 -1.10 15.44 -23.46
CA LEU A 321 -1.16 14.10 -24.01
C LEU A 321 -2.62 13.70 -24.19
N PRO A 322 -3.12 13.58 -25.42
CA PRO A 322 -4.49 13.12 -25.69
C PRO A 322 -4.72 11.72 -25.17
N VAL A 323 -5.87 11.51 -24.53
CA VAL A 323 -6.34 10.22 -24.03
C VAL A 323 -7.47 9.74 -24.92
N ILE A 324 -7.33 8.53 -25.49
CA ILE A 324 -8.28 7.94 -26.43
C ILE A 324 -8.73 6.55 -25.95
N ASP A 325 -9.93 6.17 -26.33
CA ASP A 325 -10.41 4.79 -26.15
C ASP A 325 -9.90 3.84 -27.26
N GLU A 326 -10.34 2.58 -27.21
CA GLU A 326 -9.98 1.54 -28.19
C GLU A 326 -10.45 1.88 -29.62
N GLN A 327 -11.50 2.66 -29.77
CA GLN A 327 -12.05 3.12 -31.05
C GLN A 327 -11.37 4.41 -31.55
N ARG A 328 -10.33 4.89 -30.85
CA ARG A 328 -9.62 6.15 -31.08
C ARG A 328 -10.48 7.41 -30.86
N MET A 329 -11.55 7.32 -30.07
CA MET A 329 -12.34 8.48 -29.68
C MET A 329 -11.62 9.24 -28.57
N PRO A 330 -11.53 10.58 -28.63
CA PRO A 330 -10.92 11.37 -27.57
C PRO A 330 -11.83 11.36 -26.32
N VAL A 331 -11.33 10.80 -25.22
CA VAL A 331 -12.05 10.69 -23.94
C VAL A 331 -11.51 11.63 -22.87
N GLY A 332 -10.31 12.21 -23.08
CA GLY A 332 -9.70 13.14 -22.15
C GLY A 332 -8.40 13.75 -22.67
N MET A 333 -7.79 14.58 -21.81
CA MET A 333 -6.48 15.20 -22.02
C MET A 333 -5.69 15.16 -20.73
N LEU A 334 -4.47 14.65 -20.74
CA LEU A 334 -3.54 14.75 -19.62
C LEU A 334 -2.67 15.99 -19.84
N ASP A 335 -2.72 16.93 -18.91
CA ASP A 335 -1.93 18.17 -18.93
C ASP A 335 -0.83 18.09 -17.86
N ILE A 336 0.37 18.54 -18.19
CA ILE A 336 1.52 18.49 -17.27
C ILE A 336 1.23 19.22 -15.95
N THR A 337 0.40 20.25 -15.98
CA THR A 337 0.05 21.02 -14.77
C THR A 337 -0.85 20.22 -13.81
N ASP A 338 -1.70 19.33 -14.33
CA ASP A 338 -2.52 18.44 -13.52
C ASP A 338 -1.67 17.31 -12.90
N VAL A 339 -0.68 16.84 -13.66
CA VAL A 339 0.32 15.90 -13.17
C VAL A 339 1.13 16.49 -12.01
N LEU A 340 1.63 17.74 -12.16
CA LEU A 340 2.37 18.43 -11.10
C LEU A 340 1.52 18.63 -9.85
N GLN A 341 0.25 19.00 -9.99
CA GLN A 341 -0.66 19.16 -8.86
C GLN A 341 -0.88 17.83 -8.10
N CYS A 342 -0.94 16.70 -8.81
CA CYS A 342 -0.99 15.38 -8.17
C CYS A 342 0.29 15.02 -7.41
N VAL A 343 1.44 15.54 -7.83
CA VAL A 343 2.73 15.34 -7.16
C VAL A 343 2.86 16.26 -5.94
N GLU A 344 2.53 17.55 -6.06
CA GLU A 344 2.66 18.56 -5.00
C GLU A 344 1.70 18.37 -3.82
N THR A 345 0.44 17.96 -4.07
CA THR A 345 -0.52 17.62 -3.00
C THR A 345 0.00 16.49 -2.10
N ALA A 346 0.96 15.77 -2.55
CA ALA A 346 1.59 14.64 -1.89
C ALA A 346 2.74 15.02 -0.95
N GLU A 347 3.44 16.11 -1.23
CA GLU A 347 4.53 16.62 -0.38
C GLU A 347 3.99 17.48 0.78
N GLN A 348 2.77 18.00 0.64
CA GLN A 348 2.12 18.85 1.63
C GLN A 348 1.22 18.13 2.63
N SER A 349 1.13 16.78 2.60
CA SER A 349 0.50 16.05 3.70
C SER A 349 1.36 16.20 4.95
N PRO A 350 0.91 16.90 6.00
CA PRO A 350 1.73 17.15 7.17
C PRO A 350 2.08 15.79 7.80
N HIS A 351 3.37 15.57 8.02
CA HIS A 351 3.83 14.59 8.99
C HIS A 351 3.02 14.79 10.27
N ALA A 352 2.48 13.69 10.76
CA ALA A 352 1.64 13.61 11.93
C ALA A 352 2.12 14.56 13.04
N SER A 353 1.21 15.42 13.44
CA SER A 353 1.09 16.07 14.73
C SER A 353 2.17 15.70 15.75
N GLU A 354 3.05 16.61 16.05
CA GLU A 354 3.62 16.76 17.38
C GLU A 354 2.44 16.76 18.37
N SER A 355 2.43 15.79 19.27
CA SER A 355 1.47 15.72 20.36
C SER A 355 1.64 16.96 21.25
N PRO A 356 0.58 17.60 21.72
CA PRO A 356 0.66 18.80 22.56
C PRO A 356 0.98 18.44 24.03
N VAL A 357 2.16 17.90 24.31
CA VAL A 357 2.60 17.54 25.68
C VAL A 357 3.74 18.42 26.20
N ASP A 358 4.40 19.23 25.34
CA ASP A 358 5.62 19.97 25.77
C ASP A 358 5.47 21.47 26.01
N GLU A 359 4.27 22.04 25.99
CA GLU A 359 4.12 23.49 26.24
C GLU A 359 3.92 23.86 27.71
N LYS A 360 3.83 22.90 28.65
CA LYS A 360 3.67 23.17 30.09
C LYS A 360 4.97 23.15 30.93
N LEU A 361 6.10 22.88 30.31
CA LEU A 361 7.38 22.83 31.04
C LEU A 361 8.31 24.03 30.82
N ARG A 362 7.93 25.05 30.03
CA ARG A 362 8.78 26.23 29.79
C ARG A 362 8.36 27.52 30.52
N THR A 363 7.33 27.51 31.35
CA THR A 363 6.87 28.72 32.06
C THR A 363 7.14 28.75 33.56
N ASN A 364 8.04 27.92 34.12
CA ASN A 364 8.40 27.95 35.55
C ASN A 364 9.89 28.12 35.80
N SER A 365 10.59 28.97 35.06
CA SER A 365 11.95 29.39 35.35
C SER A 365 12.15 30.87 35.08
N ALA A 366 11.33 31.72 35.71
CA ALA A 366 11.59 33.16 35.87
C ALA A 366 10.60 33.74 36.91
N ALA A 367 10.87 33.54 38.19
CA ALA A 367 10.50 34.42 39.32
C ALA A 367 11.34 34.07 40.55
#